data_2b7bce62ec66eb2252d560f98745fc2b
#
_entry.id   2b7bce62ec66eb2252d560f98745fc2b
#
_cell.length_a   1.000
_cell.length_b   1.000
_cell.length_c   1.000
_cell.angle_alpha   90.00
_cell.angle_beta   90.00
_cell.angle_gamma   90.00
#
_symmetry.space_group_name_H-M   'P 1'
#
loop_
_entity.id
_entity.type
_entity.pdbx_description
1 polymer ?
#
loop_
_entity_poly.entity_id
_entity_poly.type
_entity_poly.pdbx_seq_one_letter_code
_entity_poly.pdbx_strand_id
1 'polypeptide(L)'
;MPKRTDIKKVMVIGSGPIVIGQAAEFDYAGAQACRVLHDAGVNVVLVNSNPATIMTDTSIADKVYMEPLTLEYLARICRYERPDAIIPGIGGQTGLNLAMQLAKKGVLKECGIELLGTSAESIERAEDRELFKELCQQIGEPVVPSQITYSAEEALEAAEKIGYPVILRPAFTLGGTGGGFADGREECAEILRGALELSPVHQDRES
;
A
#
# COMPACT_ATOMS: atom_id res chain seq x y z
N MET A 1 11.99 5.80 23.44
CA MET A 1 10.68 5.41 24.02
C MET A 1 10.87 4.11 24.80
N PRO A 2 10.20 3.93 25.95
CA PRO A 2 10.28 2.66 26.65
C PRO A 2 9.66 1.54 25.81
N LYS A 3 10.17 0.32 25.98
CA LYS A 3 9.66 -0.88 25.33
C LYS A 3 8.18 -1.11 25.72
N ARG A 4 7.32 -1.41 24.75
CA ARG A 4 5.94 -1.86 24.99
C ARG A 4 5.97 -3.26 25.60
N THR A 5 5.41 -3.42 26.79
CA THR A 5 5.38 -4.70 27.52
C THR A 5 4.07 -5.47 27.33
N ASP A 6 3.08 -4.81 26.76
CA ASP A 6 1.75 -5.34 26.43
C ASP A 6 1.74 -6.17 25.12
N ILE A 7 2.69 -5.93 24.21
CA ILE A 7 2.84 -6.65 22.95
C ILE A 7 3.75 -7.86 23.16
N LYS A 8 3.22 -9.07 22.95
CA LYS A 8 3.91 -10.35 23.10
C LYS A 8 4.11 -11.07 21.79
N LYS A 9 3.20 -10.89 20.84
CA LYS A 9 3.24 -11.53 19.52
C LYS A 9 2.97 -10.51 18.43
N VAL A 10 3.84 -10.47 17.45
CA VAL A 10 3.73 -9.56 16.29
C VAL A 10 3.71 -10.35 15.00
N MET A 11 2.79 -10.01 14.10
CA MET A 11 2.82 -10.50 12.72
C MET A 11 3.53 -9.50 11.82
N VAL A 12 4.44 -10.01 11.01
CA VAL A 12 5.13 -9.27 9.95
C VAL A 12 4.60 -9.77 8.61
N ILE A 13 4.10 -8.86 7.77
CA ILE A 13 3.65 -9.18 6.42
C ILE A 13 4.82 -8.87 5.47
N GLY A 14 5.26 -9.86 4.69
CA GLY A 14 6.29 -9.70 3.68
C GLY A 14 5.77 -9.06 2.39
N SER A 15 6.68 -8.79 1.47
CA SER A 15 6.36 -8.13 0.18
C SER A 15 5.90 -9.09 -0.92
N GLY A 16 5.97 -10.39 -0.66
CA GLY A 16 5.77 -11.39 -1.72
C GLY A 16 6.97 -11.53 -2.65
N PRO A 17 6.77 -11.99 -3.89
CA PRO A 17 7.82 -12.07 -4.90
C PRO A 17 8.38 -10.68 -5.22
N ILE A 18 9.68 -10.60 -5.48
CA ILE A 18 10.32 -9.36 -5.93
C ILE A 18 9.83 -9.05 -7.34
N VAL A 19 9.19 -7.90 -7.50
CA VAL A 19 8.70 -7.39 -8.79
C VAL A 19 9.60 -6.23 -9.22
N ILE A 20 9.88 -6.13 -10.52
CA ILE A 20 10.64 -5.01 -11.08
C ILE A 20 9.91 -3.69 -10.73
N GLY A 21 10.65 -2.74 -10.13
CA GLY A 21 10.09 -1.48 -9.64
C GLY A 21 9.66 -1.48 -8.16
N GLN A 22 9.63 -2.64 -7.51
CA GLN A 22 9.57 -2.75 -6.05
C GLN A 22 10.96 -3.10 -5.51
N ALA A 23 11.36 -2.35 -4.51
CA ALA A 23 12.71 -2.43 -3.99
C ALA A 23 12.99 -3.76 -3.28
N ALA A 24 14.13 -4.38 -3.59
CA ALA A 24 14.59 -5.60 -2.93
C ALA A 24 14.94 -5.39 -1.44
N GLU A 25 15.04 -4.13 -1.00
CA GLU A 25 15.29 -3.78 0.40
C GLU A 25 14.21 -4.27 1.37
N PHE A 26 12.99 -4.56 0.90
CA PHE A 26 11.94 -5.09 1.77
C PHE A 26 12.29 -6.44 2.37
N ASP A 27 13.03 -7.29 1.65
CA ASP A 27 13.52 -8.56 2.19
C ASP A 27 14.45 -8.33 3.38
N TYR A 28 15.41 -7.41 3.22
CA TYR A 28 16.35 -7.08 4.28
C TYR A 28 15.65 -6.39 5.45
N ALA A 29 14.82 -5.39 5.18
CA ALA A 29 14.08 -4.66 6.21
C ALA A 29 13.17 -5.60 7.02
N GLY A 30 12.47 -6.52 6.36
CA GLY A 30 11.63 -7.51 7.00
C GLY A 30 12.41 -8.48 7.88
N ALA A 31 13.54 -8.99 7.39
CA ALA A 31 14.41 -9.87 8.17
C ALA A 31 14.98 -9.15 9.41
N GLN A 32 15.41 -7.89 9.27
CA GLN A 32 15.89 -7.09 10.41
C GLN A 32 14.79 -6.81 11.43
N ALA A 33 13.57 -6.50 10.99
CA ALA A 33 12.44 -6.31 11.90
C ALA A 33 12.13 -7.56 12.71
N CYS A 34 12.11 -8.73 12.07
CA CYS A 34 11.90 -10.00 12.75
C CYS A 34 12.99 -10.25 13.81
N ARG A 35 14.26 -10.04 13.47
CA ARG A 35 15.39 -10.21 14.41
C ARG A 35 15.28 -9.26 15.60
N VAL A 36 15.04 -7.98 15.36
CA VAL A 36 14.92 -6.97 16.43
C VAL A 36 13.75 -7.28 17.37
N LEU A 37 12.62 -7.74 16.83
CA LEU A 37 11.48 -8.17 17.62
C LEU A 37 11.80 -9.40 18.47
N HIS A 38 12.43 -10.40 17.86
CA HIS A 38 12.88 -11.62 18.54
C HIS A 38 13.87 -11.31 19.68
N ASP A 39 14.89 -10.51 19.40
CA ASP A 39 15.89 -10.07 20.41
C ASP A 39 15.22 -9.25 21.54
N ALA A 40 14.13 -8.55 21.22
CA ALA A 40 13.31 -7.89 22.21
C ALA A 40 12.41 -8.86 23.01
N GLY A 41 12.43 -10.15 22.75
CA GLY A 41 11.61 -11.18 23.40
C GLY A 41 10.13 -11.14 22.97
N VAL A 42 9.87 -10.68 21.75
CA VAL A 42 8.53 -10.71 21.12
C VAL A 42 8.44 -11.91 20.20
N ASN A 43 7.36 -12.68 20.28
CA ASN A 43 7.12 -13.81 19.38
C ASN A 43 6.75 -13.29 17.99
N VAL A 44 7.43 -13.76 16.96
CA VAL A 44 7.30 -13.25 15.59
C VAL A 44 6.63 -14.27 14.70
N VAL A 45 5.53 -13.85 14.07
CA VAL A 45 4.85 -14.60 13.02
C VAL A 45 5.10 -13.89 11.69
N LEU A 46 5.81 -14.53 10.79
CA LEU A 46 6.05 -13.99 9.45
C LEU A 46 5.12 -14.64 8.43
N VAL A 47 4.53 -13.83 7.57
CA VAL A 47 3.75 -14.30 6.42
C VAL A 47 4.36 -13.77 5.14
N ASN A 48 4.82 -14.65 4.25
CA ASN A 48 5.37 -14.28 2.94
C ASN A 48 5.13 -15.41 1.94
N SER A 49 4.84 -15.05 0.69
CA SER A 49 4.60 -16.03 -0.38
C SER A 49 5.87 -16.41 -1.17
N ASN A 50 6.99 -15.74 -0.93
CA ASN A 50 8.24 -16.00 -1.64
C ASN A 50 9.12 -16.99 -0.86
N PRO A 51 9.35 -18.22 -1.36
CA PRO A 51 10.22 -19.18 -0.70
C PRO A 51 11.72 -18.89 -0.89
N ALA A 52 12.07 -18.01 -1.83
CA ALA A 52 13.47 -17.71 -2.20
C ALA A 52 13.99 -16.42 -1.54
N THR A 53 13.50 -16.08 -0.37
CA THR A 53 13.90 -14.89 0.39
C THR A 53 14.52 -15.27 1.72
N ILE A 54 15.45 -14.43 2.21
CA ILE A 54 16.02 -14.59 3.56
C ILE A 54 14.98 -14.45 4.67
N MET A 55 13.86 -13.75 4.41
CA MET A 55 12.78 -13.60 5.39
C MET A 55 12.12 -14.93 5.76
N THR A 56 12.03 -15.88 4.83
CA THR A 56 11.38 -17.18 5.08
C THR A 56 12.33 -18.23 5.67
N ASP A 57 13.54 -17.85 6.02
CA ASP A 57 14.43 -18.70 6.82
C ASP A 57 13.82 -18.91 8.22
N THR A 58 13.69 -20.16 8.62
CA THR A 58 13.07 -20.55 9.90
C THR A 58 13.85 -20.07 11.13
N SER A 59 15.07 -19.56 10.96
CA SER A 59 15.87 -18.95 12.04
C SER A 59 15.50 -17.48 12.30
N ILE A 60 14.69 -16.85 11.44
CA ILE A 60 14.43 -15.40 11.50
C ILE A 60 13.16 -15.09 12.31
N ALA A 61 12.16 -15.96 12.25
CA ALA A 61 10.89 -15.78 12.96
C ALA A 61 10.51 -17.08 13.70
N ASP A 62 9.76 -16.96 14.79
CA ASP A 62 9.28 -18.11 15.55
C ASP A 62 8.32 -18.99 14.74
N LYS A 63 7.62 -18.35 13.79
CA LYS A 63 6.72 -19.03 12.88
C LYS A 63 6.71 -18.38 11.51
N VAL A 64 6.84 -19.19 10.46
CA VAL A 64 6.86 -18.72 9.07
C VAL A 64 5.69 -19.38 8.33
N TYR A 65 4.84 -18.55 7.74
CA TYR A 65 3.77 -18.95 6.83
C TYR A 65 4.18 -18.63 5.39
N MET A 66 4.44 -19.65 4.59
CA MET A 66 4.65 -19.54 3.15
C MET A 66 3.30 -19.71 2.43
N GLU A 67 2.47 -18.68 2.55
CA GLU A 67 1.11 -18.69 2.04
C GLU A 67 0.89 -17.52 1.07
N PRO A 68 -0.10 -17.61 0.17
CA PRO A 68 -0.47 -16.50 -0.68
C PRO A 68 -0.79 -15.23 0.12
N LEU A 69 -0.23 -14.11 -0.28
CA LEU A 69 -0.49 -12.81 0.31
C LEU A 69 -1.83 -12.27 -0.18
N THR A 70 -2.92 -12.87 0.32
CA THR A 70 -4.29 -12.46 0.05
C THR A 70 -5.04 -12.18 1.34
N LEU A 71 -6.09 -11.36 1.25
CA LEU A 71 -6.94 -11.05 2.40
C LEU A 71 -7.45 -12.31 3.12
N GLU A 72 -7.86 -13.32 2.35
CA GLU A 72 -8.44 -14.54 2.89
C GLU A 72 -7.43 -15.31 3.75
N TYR A 73 -6.21 -15.54 3.23
CA TYR A 73 -5.17 -16.25 3.95
C TYR A 73 -4.72 -15.48 5.20
N LEU A 74 -4.47 -14.17 5.05
CA LEU A 74 -4.09 -13.35 6.19
C LEU A 74 -5.17 -13.31 7.27
N ALA A 75 -6.44 -13.19 6.89
CA ALA A 75 -7.54 -13.21 7.86
C ALA A 75 -7.63 -14.54 8.63
N ARG A 76 -7.39 -15.66 7.94
CA ARG A 76 -7.31 -16.99 8.59
C ARG A 76 -6.15 -17.06 9.57
N ILE A 77 -4.96 -16.59 9.16
CA ILE A 77 -3.77 -16.58 10.02
C ILE A 77 -3.97 -15.64 11.22
N CYS A 78 -4.54 -14.46 11.03
CA CYS A 78 -4.89 -13.54 12.13
C CYS A 78 -5.81 -14.19 13.16
N ARG A 79 -6.86 -14.90 12.72
CA ARG A 79 -7.78 -15.59 13.61
C ARG A 79 -7.15 -16.77 14.34
N TYR A 80 -6.22 -17.46 13.69
CA TYR A 80 -5.52 -18.61 14.25
C TYR A 80 -4.42 -18.21 15.24
N GLU A 81 -3.53 -17.30 14.81
CA GLU A 81 -2.37 -16.87 15.59
C GLU A 81 -2.70 -15.84 16.66
N ARG A 82 -3.74 -15.03 16.44
CA ARG A 82 -4.13 -13.97 17.37
C ARG A 82 -2.93 -13.08 17.77
N PRO A 83 -2.18 -12.49 16.83
CA PRO A 83 -1.11 -11.61 17.19
C PRO A 83 -1.67 -10.37 17.90
N ASP A 84 -0.91 -9.77 18.81
CA ASP A 84 -1.29 -8.50 19.45
C ASP A 84 -1.21 -7.33 18.46
N ALA A 85 -0.27 -7.45 17.50
CA ALA A 85 -0.07 -6.39 16.52
C ALA A 85 0.44 -6.91 15.17
N ILE A 86 0.31 -6.06 14.15
CA ILE A 86 0.83 -6.26 12.78
C ILE A 86 1.74 -5.10 12.41
N ILE A 87 2.87 -5.39 11.75
CA ILE A 87 3.74 -4.40 11.10
C ILE A 87 3.48 -4.47 9.58
N PRO A 88 2.75 -3.52 9.00
CA PRO A 88 2.40 -3.57 7.59
C PRO A 88 3.46 -2.95 6.66
N GLY A 89 4.16 -1.90 7.12
CA GLY A 89 5.02 -1.07 6.25
C GLY A 89 6.27 -1.75 5.72
N ILE A 90 6.69 -2.86 6.33
CA ILE A 90 7.89 -3.61 5.92
C ILE A 90 7.64 -4.47 4.68
N GLY A 91 6.39 -4.82 4.41
CA GLY A 91 5.98 -5.56 3.22
C GLY A 91 5.72 -4.70 1.97
N GLY A 92 6.14 -3.43 1.99
CA GLY A 92 5.86 -2.49 0.91
C GLY A 92 4.37 -2.28 0.66
N GLN A 93 4.01 -1.91 -0.56
CA GLN A 93 2.63 -1.64 -0.93
C GLN A 93 1.71 -2.86 -0.73
N THR A 94 2.23 -4.07 -0.95
CA THR A 94 1.48 -5.31 -0.71
C THR A 94 1.07 -5.44 0.75
N GLY A 95 2.01 -5.23 1.68
CA GLY A 95 1.74 -5.29 3.12
C GLY A 95 0.76 -4.21 3.57
N LEU A 96 0.94 -2.97 3.11
CA LEU A 96 0.05 -1.85 3.41
C LEU A 96 -1.38 -2.09 2.91
N ASN A 97 -1.54 -2.49 1.66
CA ASN A 97 -2.85 -2.76 1.07
C ASN A 97 -3.60 -3.89 1.81
N LEU A 98 -2.89 -4.96 2.16
CA LEU A 98 -3.49 -6.07 2.90
C LEU A 98 -3.89 -5.68 4.33
N ALA A 99 -3.06 -4.88 5.02
CA ALA A 99 -3.40 -4.36 6.34
C ALA A 99 -4.65 -3.46 6.30
N MET A 100 -4.77 -2.60 5.28
CA MET A 100 -5.95 -1.77 5.06
C MET A 100 -7.20 -2.60 4.76
N GLN A 101 -7.08 -3.67 3.96
CA GLN A 101 -8.18 -4.60 3.69
C GLN A 101 -8.63 -5.33 4.98
N LEU A 102 -7.68 -5.81 5.79
CA LEU A 102 -7.97 -6.44 7.09
C LEU A 102 -8.69 -5.46 8.04
N ALA A 103 -8.27 -4.19 8.07
CA ALA A 103 -8.91 -3.14 8.85
C ALA A 103 -10.34 -2.88 8.37
N LYS A 104 -10.53 -2.63 7.06
CA LYS A 104 -11.84 -2.34 6.45
C LYS A 104 -12.83 -3.52 6.59
N LYS A 105 -12.34 -4.75 6.55
CA LYS A 105 -13.16 -5.96 6.78
C LYS A 105 -13.40 -6.27 8.27
N GLY A 106 -12.88 -5.46 9.17
CA GLY A 106 -13.07 -5.60 10.61
C GLY A 106 -12.28 -6.72 11.28
N VAL A 107 -11.41 -7.43 10.55
CA VAL A 107 -10.61 -8.55 11.07
C VAL A 107 -9.68 -8.10 12.19
N LEU A 108 -9.06 -6.93 12.06
CA LEU A 108 -8.18 -6.40 13.09
C LEU A 108 -8.96 -6.17 14.39
N LYS A 109 -10.14 -5.56 14.29
CA LYS A 109 -11.03 -5.32 15.45
C LYS A 109 -11.54 -6.63 16.05
N GLU A 110 -11.96 -7.59 15.23
CA GLU A 110 -12.43 -8.92 15.65
C GLU A 110 -11.36 -9.66 16.47
N CYS A 111 -10.10 -9.56 16.04
CA CYS A 111 -8.98 -10.26 16.67
C CYS A 111 -8.28 -9.44 17.76
N GLY A 112 -8.60 -8.16 17.93
CA GLY A 112 -7.93 -7.26 18.88
C GLY A 112 -6.52 -6.88 18.45
N ILE A 113 -6.26 -6.77 17.15
CA ILE A 113 -4.94 -6.56 16.56
C ILE A 113 -4.71 -5.07 16.33
N GLU A 114 -3.58 -4.55 16.78
CA GLU A 114 -3.11 -3.19 16.54
C GLU A 114 -2.19 -3.11 15.31
N LEU A 115 -2.25 -2.02 14.54
CA LEU A 115 -1.23 -1.72 13.53
C LEU A 115 -0.09 -0.95 14.17
N LEU A 116 1.15 -1.45 14.03
CA LEU A 116 2.36 -0.80 14.53
C LEU A 116 3.04 0.03 13.43
N GLY A 117 3.59 1.15 13.86
CA GLY A 117 4.30 2.09 13.01
C GLY A 117 3.38 3.16 12.44
N THR A 118 2.37 2.78 11.68
CA THR A 118 1.44 3.70 11.03
C THR A 118 0.00 3.26 11.22
N SER A 119 -0.88 4.16 11.64
CA SER A 119 -2.31 3.86 11.80
C SER A 119 -2.99 3.66 10.44
N ALA A 120 -4.12 2.93 10.41
CA ALA A 120 -4.91 2.75 9.20
C ALA A 120 -5.36 4.10 8.59
N GLU A 121 -5.74 5.05 9.43
CA GLU A 121 -6.13 6.40 9.01
C GLU A 121 -4.96 7.15 8.34
N SER A 122 -3.75 7.06 8.90
CA SER A 122 -2.56 7.69 8.32
C SER A 122 -2.16 7.05 6.99
N ILE A 123 -2.29 5.73 6.88
CA ILE A 123 -2.05 5.02 5.61
C ILE A 123 -3.06 5.50 4.56
N GLU A 124 -4.35 5.56 4.89
CA GLU A 124 -5.40 5.99 3.96
C GLU A 124 -5.16 7.43 3.48
N ARG A 125 -4.83 8.34 4.40
CA ARG A 125 -4.51 9.74 4.06
C ARG A 125 -3.26 9.88 3.19
N ALA A 126 -2.26 9.01 3.37
CA ALA A 126 -1.04 9.05 2.57
C ALA A 126 -1.20 8.45 1.17
N GLU A 127 -2.02 7.41 1.04
CA GLU A 127 -2.22 6.67 -0.22
C GLU A 127 -3.28 7.31 -1.13
N ASP A 128 -4.31 7.91 -0.53
CA ASP A 128 -5.35 8.60 -1.29
C ASP A 128 -4.91 10.03 -1.64
N ARG A 129 -4.89 10.34 -2.93
CA ARG A 129 -4.39 11.63 -3.44
C ARG A 129 -5.23 12.82 -3.00
N GLU A 130 -6.53 12.63 -2.89
CA GLU A 130 -7.46 13.68 -2.47
C GLU A 130 -7.30 13.98 -0.99
N LEU A 131 -7.31 12.92 -0.16
CA LEU A 131 -7.08 13.04 1.28
C LEU A 131 -5.70 13.61 1.61
N PHE A 132 -4.66 13.22 0.85
CA PHE A 132 -3.33 13.77 1.01
C PHE A 132 -3.27 15.26 0.66
N LYS A 133 -3.92 15.67 -0.43
CA LYS A 133 -4.03 17.09 -0.82
C LYS A 133 -4.75 17.90 0.26
N GLU A 134 -5.88 17.39 0.75
CA GLU A 134 -6.62 18.04 1.84
C GLU A 134 -5.77 18.17 3.11
N LEU A 135 -5.02 17.12 3.46
CA LEU A 135 -4.09 17.15 4.60
C LEU A 135 -3.04 18.23 4.43
N CYS A 136 -2.38 18.32 3.25
CA CYS A 136 -1.40 19.36 2.97
C CYS A 136 -2.00 20.76 3.11
N GLN A 137 -3.22 20.98 2.61
CA GLN A 137 -3.91 22.25 2.76
C GLN A 137 -4.22 22.58 4.23
N GLN A 138 -4.64 21.59 5.02
CA GLN A 138 -4.93 21.77 6.45
C GLN A 138 -3.70 22.18 7.25
N ILE A 139 -2.53 21.63 6.92
CA ILE A 139 -1.26 21.99 7.61
C ILE A 139 -0.55 23.19 7.00
N GLY A 140 -1.12 23.80 5.95
CA GLY A 140 -0.58 24.98 5.30
C GLY A 140 0.57 24.73 4.33
N GLU A 141 0.76 23.47 3.92
CA GLU A 141 1.77 23.11 2.93
C GLU A 141 1.29 23.37 1.48
N PRO A 142 2.16 23.88 0.60
CA PRO A 142 1.79 24.14 -0.78
C PRO A 142 1.54 22.84 -1.55
N VAL A 143 0.48 22.85 -2.34
CA VAL A 143 0.15 21.73 -3.25
C VAL A 143 0.07 22.23 -4.68
N VAL A 144 0.50 21.41 -5.62
CA VAL A 144 0.36 21.70 -7.04
C VAL A 144 -1.14 21.72 -7.39
N PRO A 145 -1.61 22.70 -8.17
CA PRO A 145 -2.98 22.71 -8.67
C PRO A 145 -3.30 21.39 -9.36
N SER A 146 -4.34 20.73 -8.91
CA SER A 146 -4.73 19.42 -9.41
C SER A 146 -6.22 19.19 -9.28
N GLN A 147 -6.79 18.39 -10.17
CA GLN A 147 -8.18 17.98 -10.13
C GLN A 147 -8.30 16.50 -10.46
N ILE A 148 -9.14 15.78 -9.71
CA ILE A 148 -9.52 14.40 -10.01
C ILE A 148 -10.70 14.49 -10.98
N THR A 149 -10.66 13.67 -12.02
CA THR A 149 -11.68 13.62 -13.07
C THR A 149 -12.02 12.18 -13.41
N TYR A 150 -13.26 11.93 -13.81
CA TYR A 150 -13.78 10.60 -14.07
C TYR A 150 -14.17 10.38 -15.54
N SER A 151 -14.02 11.42 -16.38
CA SER A 151 -14.23 11.34 -17.81
C SER A 151 -13.16 12.12 -18.57
N ALA A 152 -13.01 11.85 -19.88
CA ALA A 152 -12.08 12.57 -20.73
C ALA A 152 -12.48 14.04 -20.90
N GLU A 153 -13.80 14.31 -20.99
CA GLU A 153 -14.32 15.67 -21.10
C GLU A 153 -13.99 16.49 -19.84
N GLU A 154 -14.26 15.94 -18.66
CA GLU A 154 -13.92 16.61 -17.40
C GLU A 154 -12.40 16.85 -17.28
N ALA A 155 -11.57 15.91 -17.75
CA ALA A 155 -10.12 16.04 -17.70
C ALA A 155 -9.62 17.16 -18.62
N LEU A 156 -10.19 17.30 -19.81
CA LEU A 156 -9.85 18.39 -20.72
C LEU A 156 -10.26 19.75 -20.16
N GLU A 157 -11.46 19.85 -19.57
CA GLU A 157 -11.91 21.09 -18.92
C GLU A 157 -11.04 21.46 -17.70
N ALA A 158 -10.64 20.45 -16.92
CA ALA A 158 -9.75 20.65 -15.78
C ALA A 158 -8.36 21.14 -16.24
N ALA A 159 -7.82 20.53 -17.29
CA ALA A 159 -6.53 20.94 -17.87
C ALA A 159 -6.55 22.39 -18.37
N GLU A 160 -7.65 22.81 -18.99
CA GLU A 160 -7.81 24.21 -19.42
C GLU A 160 -7.90 25.19 -18.24
N LYS A 161 -8.56 24.80 -17.16
CA LYS A 161 -8.65 25.63 -15.94
C LYS A 161 -7.33 25.75 -15.20
N ILE A 162 -6.56 24.64 -15.15
CA ILE A 162 -5.24 24.61 -14.50
C ILE A 162 -4.20 25.38 -15.33
N GLY A 163 -4.30 25.29 -16.65
CA GLY A 163 -3.34 25.85 -17.63
C GLY A 163 -2.24 24.86 -17.98
N TYR A 164 -1.87 24.83 -19.26
CA TYR A 164 -0.79 23.98 -19.77
C TYR A 164 0.59 24.56 -19.44
N PRO A 165 1.64 23.70 -19.24
CA PRO A 165 1.60 22.24 -19.36
C PRO A 165 0.94 21.55 -18.15
N VAL A 166 0.30 20.40 -18.40
CA VAL A 166 -0.29 19.58 -17.36
C VAL A 166 0.28 18.16 -17.35
N ILE A 167 0.26 17.53 -16.18
CA ILE A 167 0.61 16.11 -16.02
C ILE A 167 -0.68 15.31 -15.84
N LEU A 168 -0.87 14.34 -16.72
CA LEU A 168 -1.94 13.36 -16.64
C LEU A 168 -1.45 12.11 -15.90
N ARG A 169 -2.16 11.66 -14.90
CA ARG A 169 -1.82 10.45 -14.14
C ARG A 169 -3.06 9.60 -13.92
N PRO A 170 -3.19 8.46 -14.62
CA PRO A 170 -4.27 7.51 -14.37
C PRO A 170 -4.24 7.02 -12.91
N ALA A 171 -5.41 6.70 -12.37
CA ALA A 171 -5.50 6.03 -11.08
C ALA A 171 -4.97 4.59 -11.19
N PHE A 172 -4.40 4.07 -10.10
CA PHE A 172 -3.94 2.68 -9.97
C PHE A 172 -2.83 2.23 -10.93
N THR A 173 -2.10 3.15 -11.57
CA THR A 173 -0.94 2.79 -12.41
C THR A 173 0.37 2.96 -11.66
N LEU A 174 1.27 1.97 -11.81
CA LEU A 174 2.64 1.99 -11.30
C LEU A 174 3.60 2.43 -12.41
N GLY A 175 4.64 3.20 -12.03
CA GLY A 175 5.75 3.52 -12.94
C GLY A 175 5.42 4.48 -14.07
N GLY A 176 4.34 5.27 -13.95
CA GLY A 176 3.97 6.27 -14.96
C GLY A 176 3.29 5.71 -16.22
N THR A 177 2.90 4.45 -16.21
CA THR A 177 2.20 3.81 -17.34
C THR A 177 0.87 4.51 -17.62
N GLY A 178 0.60 4.87 -18.87
CA GLY A 178 -0.64 5.51 -19.32
C GLY A 178 -0.77 6.99 -18.93
N GLY A 179 0.22 7.58 -18.24
CA GLY A 179 0.29 9.01 -17.95
C GLY A 179 1.28 9.71 -18.85
N GLY A 180 1.27 11.06 -18.82
CA GLY A 180 2.20 11.86 -19.61
C GLY A 180 2.10 13.34 -19.33
N PHE A 181 3.00 14.11 -19.93
CA PHE A 181 2.96 15.55 -19.99
C PHE A 181 2.18 15.96 -21.25
N ALA A 182 1.33 16.96 -21.12
CA ALA A 182 0.65 17.58 -22.24
C ALA A 182 0.94 19.08 -22.23
N ASP A 183 1.53 19.58 -23.31
CA ASP A 183 1.81 21.00 -23.51
C ASP A 183 0.60 21.74 -24.10
N GLY A 184 -0.43 21.01 -24.53
CA GLY A 184 -1.63 21.56 -25.11
C GLY A 184 -2.81 20.59 -25.13
N ARG A 185 -3.97 21.10 -25.56
CA ARG A 185 -5.24 20.36 -25.57
C ARG A 185 -5.18 19.09 -26.45
N GLU A 186 -4.53 19.14 -27.61
CA GLU A 186 -4.45 18.01 -28.54
C GLU A 186 -3.68 16.85 -27.94
N GLU A 187 -2.49 17.11 -27.38
CA GLU A 187 -1.69 16.13 -26.66
C GLU A 187 -2.41 15.57 -25.45
N CYS A 188 -3.09 16.43 -24.69
CA CYS A 188 -3.92 16.02 -23.55
C CYS A 188 -4.98 15.00 -24.00
N ALA A 189 -5.69 15.28 -25.10
CA ALA A 189 -6.73 14.39 -25.63
C ALA A 189 -6.16 13.04 -26.13
N GLU A 190 -4.94 13.02 -26.67
CA GLU A 190 -4.27 11.78 -27.10
C GLU A 190 -3.90 10.90 -25.91
N ILE A 191 -3.29 11.48 -24.88
CA ILE A 191 -2.89 10.77 -23.67
C ILE A 191 -4.13 10.20 -22.95
N LEU A 192 -5.23 10.98 -22.85
CA LEU A 192 -6.47 10.55 -22.23
C LEU A 192 -7.10 9.36 -22.92
N ARG A 193 -7.08 9.31 -24.26
CA ARG A 193 -7.57 8.14 -25.01
C ARG A 193 -6.81 6.87 -24.65
N GLY A 194 -5.47 6.94 -24.63
CA GLY A 194 -4.64 5.79 -24.23
C GLY A 194 -4.79 5.42 -22.74
N ALA A 195 -4.99 6.38 -21.86
CA ALA A 195 -5.14 6.16 -20.43
C ALA A 195 -6.45 5.47 -20.06
N LEU A 196 -7.55 5.81 -20.74
CA LEU A 196 -8.86 5.20 -20.51
C LEU A 196 -8.91 3.74 -20.98
N GLU A 197 -8.20 3.41 -22.07
CA GLU A 197 -8.07 2.02 -22.54
C GLU A 197 -7.28 1.12 -21.56
N LEU A 198 -6.36 1.70 -20.80
CA LEU A 198 -5.50 0.99 -19.85
C LEU A 198 -6.06 0.96 -18.42
N SER A 199 -7.14 1.68 -18.13
CA SER A 199 -7.70 1.77 -16.78
C SER A 199 -8.60 0.58 -16.47
N PRO A 200 -8.30 -0.22 -15.41
CA PRO A 200 -9.14 -1.36 -15.03
C PRO A 200 -10.55 -0.97 -14.58
N VAL A 201 -10.80 0.29 -14.25
CA VAL A 201 -12.11 0.79 -13.81
C VAL A 201 -13.13 0.84 -14.97
N HIS A 202 -12.66 0.87 -16.22
CA HIS A 202 -13.55 0.81 -17.40
C HIS A 202 -13.99 -0.60 -17.76
N GLN A 203 -13.21 -1.63 -17.39
CA GLN A 203 -13.54 -3.03 -17.68
C GLN A 203 -14.66 -3.59 -16.80
N ASP A 204 -14.85 -3.03 -15.59
CA ASP A 204 -15.89 -3.50 -14.65
C ASP A 204 -17.29 -2.89 -14.88
N ARG A 205 -17.44 -1.97 -15.84
CA ARG A 205 -18.75 -1.38 -16.18
C ARG A 205 -19.43 -1.99 -17.41
N GLU A 206 -18.74 -2.89 -18.12
CA GLU A 206 -19.27 -3.59 -19.30
C GLU A 206 -19.46 -5.10 -19.08
N SER A 207 -19.39 -5.60 -17.86
CA SER A 207 -19.66 -7.01 -17.52
C SER A 207 -20.82 -7.19 -16.56
#